data_923dfd01c1dd4e62e51a78c7e93c4c97
#
_entry.id   923dfd01c1dd4e62e51a78c7e93c4c97
#
_cell.length_a   1.000
_cell.length_b   1.000
_cell.length_c   1.000
_cell.angle_alpha   90.00
_cell.angle_beta   90.00
_cell.angle_gamma   90.00
#
_symmetry.space_group_name_H-M   'P 1'
#
loop_
_entity.id
_entity.type
_entity.pdbx_description
1 polymer ?
#
loop_
_entity_poly.entity_id
_entity_poly.type
_entity_poly.pdbx_seq_one_letter_code
_entity_poly.pdbx_strand_id
1 'polypeptide(L)'
;MDLKTRGIFSSGTNKRDDLLETESKWEMFSPVSLIILCTMSILFIRSAQAYTGGNQWQMQVIWVIIGFSIYVIVSVVDYHFWMRFAHIIYVLGVISLVLVFLWPQKYGAQRWIDLGLFKIQPSEFAKIVTLILGASIMARSEIGNLKDSFKGICKLGFCFVCPMFLIFKQPDLGSTLVFPPIAFSILYVARIPYRFFVATALLFVVIIGVLGYDVFRYYQYKSENPHPNEAIVAYED
;
A
#
# COMPACT_ATOMS: atom_id res chain seq x y z
N MET A 1 -31.09 17.59 -48.44
CA MET A 1 -29.91 16.75 -48.36
C MET A 1 -28.77 17.61 -47.80
N ASP A 2 -28.37 17.60 -46.67
CA ASP A 2 -28.31 16.84 -45.44
C ASP A 2 -27.59 17.74 -44.43
N LEU A 3 -28.31 18.40 -43.54
CA LEU A 3 -27.78 19.33 -42.52
C LEU A 3 -27.70 18.67 -41.14
N LYS A 4 -27.86 17.34 -41.08
CA LYS A 4 -27.98 16.61 -39.82
C LYS A 4 -26.69 15.92 -39.31
N THR A 5 -25.61 15.90 -40.11
CA THR A 5 -24.38 15.20 -39.79
C THR A 5 -23.30 16.06 -39.12
N ARG A 6 -23.45 17.39 -39.09
CA ARG A 6 -22.45 18.30 -38.46
C ARG A 6 -22.57 18.48 -36.95
N GLY A 7 -23.67 18.05 -36.33
CA GLY A 7 -23.92 18.29 -34.88
C GLY A 7 -23.32 17.21 -33.94
N ILE A 8 -23.00 16.04 -34.48
CA ILE A 8 -22.59 14.89 -33.61
C ILE A 8 -21.07 14.86 -33.36
N PHE A 9 -20.26 15.43 -34.26
CA PHE A 9 -18.80 15.46 -34.12
C PHE A 9 -18.28 16.63 -33.27
N SER A 10 -19.05 17.70 -33.05
CA SER A 10 -18.62 18.85 -32.25
C SER A 10 -18.71 18.65 -30.74
N SER A 11 -19.57 17.74 -30.27
CA SER A 11 -19.72 17.46 -28.82
C SER A 11 -18.68 16.55 -28.24
N GLY A 12 -17.99 15.76 -29.04
CA GLY A 12 -17.00 14.80 -28.60
C GLY A 12 -15.60 15.39 -28.35
N THR A 13 -15.24 16.41 -29.14
CA THR A 13 -13.93 17.08 -29.03
C THR A 13 -13.85 17.94 -27.78
N ASN A 14 -14.89 18.69 -27.48
CA ASN A 14 -14.92 19.59 -26.31
C ASN A 14 -14.82 18.82 -24.97
N LYS A 15 -15.51 17.67 -24.86
CA LYS A 15 -15.45 16.83 -23.65
C LYS A 15 -14.09 16.16 -23.46
N ARG A 16 -13.38 15.87 -24.54
CA ARG A 16 -12.03 15.27 -24.51
C ARG A 16 -10.98 16.31 -24.14
N ASP A 17 -11.14 17.52 -24.64
CA ASP A 17 -10.26 18.64 -24.34
C ASP A 17 -10.41 19.09 -22.88
N ASP A 18 -11.65 19.13 -22.36
CA ASP A 18 -11.96 19.40 -20.95
C ASP A 18 -11.36 18.33 -20.01
N LEU A 19 -11.36 17.06 -20.41
CA LEU A 19 -10.73 15.98 -19.63
C LEU A 19 -9.20 16.12 -19.63
N LEU A 20 -8.58 16.44 -20.76
CA LEU A 20 -7.14 16.65 -20.87
C LEU A 20 -6.68 17.89 -20.09
N GLU A 21 -7.47 18.99 -20.09
CA GLU A 21 -7.18 20.16 -19.25
C GLU A 21 -7.30 19.84 -17.75
N THR A 22 -8.25 19.01 -17.37
CA THR A 22 -8.42 18.60 -15.96
C THR A 22 -7.29 17.70 -15.52
N GLU A 23 -6.85 16.77 -16.35
CA GLU A 23 -5.68 15.92 -16.07
C GLU A 23 -4.41 16.77 -15.91
N SER A 24 -4.15 17.71 -16.80
CA SER A 24 -2.98 18.60 -16.72
C SER A 24 -2.93 19.43 -15.42
N LYS A 25 -4.08 19.88 -14.91
CA LYS A 25 -4.14 20.62 -13.64
C LYS A 25 -3.85 19.74 -12.42
N TRP A 26 -4.24 18.47 -12.47
CA TRP A 26 -3.96 17.51 -11.41
C TRP A 26 -2.49 17.07 -11.37
N GLU A 27 -1.82 17.02 -12.52
CA GLU A 27 -0.39 16.66 -12.60
C GLU A 27 0.50 17.63 -11.84
N MET A 28 0.18 18.93 -11.82
CA MET A 28 0.93 19.94 -11.05
C MET A 28 0.73 19.85 -9.54
N PHE A 29 -0.41 19.31 -9.08
CA PHE A 29 -0.70 19.21 -7.66
C PHE A 29 0.21 18.21 -6.93
N SER A 30 0.50 17.08 -7.59
CA SER A 30 1.35 16.02 -7.02
C SER A 30 2.79 16.50 -6.70
N PRO A 31 3.57 17.08 -7.63
CA PRO A 31 4.92 17.52 -7.33
C PRO A 31 4.96 18.70 -6.35
N VAL A 32 3.99 19.60 -6.39
CA VAL A 32 3.91 20.72 -5.44
C VAL A 32 3.67 20.21 -4.03
N SER A 33 2.73 19.28 -3.83
CA SER A 33 2.45 18.66 -2.54
C SER A 33 3.69 17.93 -2.00
N LEU A 34 4.41 17.21 -2.86
CA LEU A 34 5.64 16.51 -2.51
C LEU A 34 6.70 17.46 -2.01
N ILE A 35 6.94 18.58 -2.72
CA ILE A 35 7.91 19.60 -2.34
C ILE A 35 7.55 20.21 -0.98
N ILE A 36 6.29 20.55 -0.75
CA ILE A 36 5.82 21.12 0.52
C ILE A 36 6.08 20.12 1.66
N LEU A 37 5.68 18.86 1.52
CA LEU A 37 5.87 17.84 2.54
C LEU A 37 7.35 17.57 2.83
N CYS A 38 8.18 17.49 1.80
CA CYS A 38 9.63 17.32 1.97
C CYS A 38 10.26 18.51 2.68
N THR A 39 9.85 19.73 2.34
CA THR A 39 10.36 20.96 2.99
C THR A 39 9.95 20.98 4.46
N MET A 40 8.69 20.70 4.77
CA MET A 40 8.21 20.57 6.16
C MET A 40 9.00 19.51 6.93
N SER A 41 9.23 18.34 6.34
CA SER A 41 10.02 17.27 6.96
C SER A 41 11.43 17.75 7.34
N ILE A 42 12.14 18.42 6.44
CA ILE A 42 13.49 18.95 6.71
C ILE A 42 13.45 19.97 7.85
N LEU A 43 12.48 20.90 7.84
CA LEU A 43 12.34 21.92 8.87
C LEU A 43 12.04 21.32 10.25
N PHE A 44 11.13 20.35 10.33
CA PHE A 44 10.80 19.68 11.60
C PHE A 44 11.99 18.89 12.15
N ILE A 45 12.69 18.12 11.31
CA ILE A 45 13.88 17.37 11.74
C ILE A 45 14.96 18.33 12.23
N ARG A 46 15.21 19.42 11.51
CA ARG A 46 16.18 20.45 11.93
C ARG A 46 15.80 21.08 13.27
N SER A 47 14.52 21.43 13.44
CA SER A 47 14.01 21.99 14.70
C SER A 47 14.17 21.01 15.87
N ALA A 48 13.80 19.75 15.68
CA ALA A 48 13.96 18.71 16.71
C ALA A 48 15.43 18.50 17.10
N GLN A 49 16.36 18.63 16.15
CA GLN A 49 17.79 18.46 16.38
C GLN A 49 18.51 19.69 16.94
N ALA A 50 17.88 20.86 16.94
CA ALA A 50 18.45 22.05 17.56
C ALA A 50 18.81 21.85 19.03
N TYR A 51 18.09 20.94 19.72
CA TYR A 51 18.31 20.60 21.11
C TYR A 51 19.21 19.36 21.33
N THR A 52 19.35 18.48 20.34
CA THR A 52 20.07 17.20 20.46
C THR A 52 21.43 17.19 19.76
N GLY A 53 21.76 18.22 18.98
CA GLY A 53 23.05 18.36 18.32
C GLY A 53 23.33 17.41 17.17
N GLY A 54 22.30 16.85 16.53
CA GLY A 54 22.43 15.88 15.43
C GLY A 54 22.49 16.50 14.03
N ASN A 55 23.03 15.76 13.05
CA ASN A 55 23.11 16.17 11.64
C ASN A 55 22.15 15.38 10.71
N GLN A 56 21.09 14.79 11.24
CA GLN A 56 20.16 13.95 10.46
C GLN A 56 19.37 14.78 9.42
N TRP A 57 19.16 16.08 9.65
CA TRP A 57 18.52 16.96 8.68
C TRP A 57 19.31 17.06 7.36
N GLN A 58 20.66 16.98 7.41
CA GLN A 58 21.49 16.95 6.21
C GLN A 58 21.28 15.67 5.40
N MET A 59 21.22 14.53 6.11
CA MET A 59 20.89 13.24 5.47
C MET A 59 19.48 13.28 4.87
N GLN A 60 18.52 13.92 5.52
CA GLN A 60 17.17 14.10 4.98
C GLN A 60 17.18 14.88 3.66
N VAL A 61 17.99 15.95 3.56
CA VAL A 61 18.15 16.71 2.30
C VAL A 61 18.69 15.81 1.19
N ILE A 62 19.70 14.98 1.47
CA ILE A 62 20.25 14.05 0.50
C ILE A 62 19.19 13.06 0.02
N TRP A 63 18.40 12.49 0.95
CA TRP A 63 17.32 11.57 0.61
C TRP A 63 16.21 12.23 -0.21
N VAL A 64 15.89 13.48 0.07
CA VAL A 64 14.93 14.26 -0.72
C VAL A 64 15.43 14.46 -2.16
N ILE A 65 16.70 14.81 -2.34
CA ILE A 65 17.29 14.98 -3.67
C ILE A 65 17.27 13.65 -4.45
N ILE A 66 17.68 12.56 -3.81
CA ILE A 66 17.66 11.22 -4.43
C ILE A 66 16.22 10.83 -4.78
N GLY A 67 15.28 10.97 -3.84
CA GLY A 67 13.88 10.64 -4.05
C GLY A 67 13.23 11.45 -5.17
N PHE A 68 13.51 12.76 -5.23
CA PHE A 68 13.01 13.62 -6.30
C PHE A 68 13.63 13.28 -7.66
N SER A 69 14.91 12.90 -7.70
CA SER A 69 15.56 12.41 -8.93
C SER A 69 14.91 11.13 -9.44
N ILE A 70 14.63 10.19 -8.54
CA ILE A 70 13.90 8.94 -8.88
C ILE A 70 12.49 9.27 -9.36
N TYR A 71 11.78 10.20 -8.69
CA TYR A 71 10.45 10.63 -9.11
C TYR A 71 10.43 11.14 -10.54
N VAL A 72 11.38 12.01 -10.92
CA VAL A 72 11.50 12.55 -12.30
C VAL A 72 11.81 11.42 -13.29
N ILE A 73 12.76 10.54 -12.97
CA ILE A 73 13.11 9.40 -13.84
C ILE A 73 11.89 8.52 -14.08
N VAL A 74 11.18 8.14 -13.01
CA VAL A 74 10.03 7.25 -13.11
C VAL A 74 8.86 7.91 -13.85
N SER A 75 8.68 9.23 -13.72
CA SER A 75 7.61 9.96 -14.42
C SER A 75 7.77 10.01 -15.93
N VAL A 76 9.01 9.87 -16.44
CA VAL A 76 9.30 9.85 -17.89
C VAL A 76 9.19 8.44 -18.48
N VAL A 77 9.28 7.40 -17.64
CA VAL A 77 9.22 6.01 -18.10
C VAL A 77 7.77 5.60 -18.34
N ASP A 78 7.49 5.07 -19.54
CA ASP A 78 6.16 4.57 -19.89
C ASP A 78 5.72 3.45 -18.93
N TYR A 79 4.49 3.55 -18.43
CA TYR A 79 3.89 2.56 -17.52
C TYR A 79 3.80 1.16 -18.15
N HIS A 80 3.75 1.03 -19.50
CA HIS A 80 3.77 -0.25 -20.18
C HIS A 80 5.07 -1.03 -19.93
N PHE A 81 6.19 -0.32 -19.74
CA PHE A 81 7.44 -0.93 -19.33
C PHE A 81 7.30 -1.64 -17.98
N TRP A 82 6.75 -0.94 -16.99
CA TRP A 82 6.52 -1.49 -15.65
C TRP A 82 5.55 -2.68 -15.68
N MET A 83 4.49 -2.60 -16.47
CA MET A 83 3.53 -3.69 -16.63
C MET A 83 4.13 -4.94 -17.30
N ARG A 84 5.07 -4.75 -18.23
CA ARG A 84 5.77 -5.86 -18.89
C ARG A 84 6.64 -6.65 -17.92
N PHE A 85 7.35 -5.96 -17.04
CA PHE A 85 8.28 -6.55 -16.10
C PHE A 85 7.70 -6.77 -14.70
N ALA A 86 6.40 -6.51 -14.50
CA ALA A 86 5.72 -6.56 -13.20
C ALA A 86 5.97 -7.87 -12.43
N HIS A 87 5.92 -9.02 -13.11
CA HIS A 87 6.16 -10.33 -12.48
C HIS A 87 7.59 -10.48 -11.99
N ILE A 88 8.58 -10.06 -12.80
CA ILE A 88 10.00 -10.15 -12.46
C ILE A 88 10.31 -9.24 -11.27
N ILE A 89 9.83 -8.00 -11.32
CA ILE A 89 10.03 -7.00 -10.26
C ILE A 89 9.37 -7.48 -8.96
N TYR A 90 8.18 -8.08 -9.03
CA TYR A 90 7.49 -8.64 -7.89
C TYR A 90 8.28 -9.80 -7.24
N VAL A 91 8.78 -10.73 -8.06
CA VAL A 91 9.60 -11.86 -7.56
C VAL A 91 10.86 -11.34 -6.86
N LEU A 92 11.53 -10.33 -7.42
CA LEU A 92 12.68 -9.69 -6.78
C LEU A 92 12.31 -9.03 -5.46
N GLY A 93 11.14 -8.38 -5.40
CA GLY A 93 10.60 -7.82 -4.16
C GLY A 93 10.34 -8.87 -3.08
N VAL A 94 9.73 -10.00 -3.47
CA VAL A 94 9.49 -11.13 -2.54
C VAL A 94 10.82 -11.76 -2.08
N ILE A 95 11.78 -11.94 -2.99
CA ILE A 95 13.12 -12.42 -2.64
C ILE A 95 13.77 -11.48 -1.62
N SER A 96 13.67 -10.16 -1.80
CA SER A 96 14.23 -9.20 -0.84
C SER A 96 13.60 -9.30 0.55
N LEU A 97 12.29 -9.62 0.64
CA LEU A 97 11.61 -9.89 1.91
C LEU A 97 12.12 -11.16 2.58
N VAL A 98 12.47 -12.19 1.80
CA VAL A 98 13.06 -13.43 2.35
C VAL A 98 14.50 -13.19 2.78
N LEU A 99 15.27 -12.44 2.00
CA LEU A 99 16.66 -12.15 2.32
C LEU A 99 16.83 -11.41 3.65
N VAL A 100 15.86 -10.57 4.05
CA VAL A 100 15.96 -9.85 5.32
C VAL A 100 15.99 -10.77 6.54
N PHE A 101 15.45 -12.00 6.45
CA PHE A 101 15.55 -12.99 7.53
C PHE A 101 16.98 -13.50 7.76
N LEU A 102 17.89 -13.29 6.82
CA LEU A 102 19.31 -13.63 6.97
C LEU A 102 20.10 -12.54 7.73
N TRP A 103 19.50 -11.33 7.90
CA TRP A 103 20.13 -10.23 8.63
C TRP A 103 19.90 -10.35 10.15
N PRO A 104 20.85 -9.88 10.97
CA PRO A 104 20.72 -9.93 12.42
C PRO A 104 19.50 -9.12 12.91
N GLN A 105 18.82 -9.67 13.92
CA GLN A 105 17.69 -8.99 14.55
C GLN A 105 18.16 -7.71 15.25
N LYS A 106 17.46 -6.60 15.01
CA LYS A 106 17.60 -5.37 15.79
C LYS A 106 16.27 -5.08 16.49
N TYR A 107 16.32 -4.95 17.83
CA TYR A 107 15.13 -4.68 18.67
C TYR A 107 14.01 -5.72 18.52
N GLY A 108 14.35 -7.00 18.37
CA GLY A 108 13.36 -8.08 18.26
C GLY A 108 12.66 -8.21 16.90
N ALA A 109 13.09 -7.46 15.88
CA ALA A 109 12.52 -7.52 14.54
C ALA A 109 13.58 -7.52 13.44
N GLN A 110 13.32 -8.28 12.37
CA GLN A 110 14.20 -8.36 11.19
C GLN A 110 13.53 -7.60 10.05
N ARG A 111 13.69 -6.26 10.03
CA ARG A 111 12.97 -5.39 9.06
C ARG A 111 13.91 -4.64 8.12
N TRP A 112 15.20 -4.50 8.50
CA TRP A 112 16.14 -3.63 7.83
C TRP A 112 17.37 -4.39 7.38
N ILE A 113 17.74 -4.19 6.11
CA ILE A 113 19.03 -4.59 5.55
C ILE A 113 19.98 -3.42 5.76
N ASP A 114 20.97 -3.62 6.62
CA ASP A 114 22.00 -2.62 6.91
C ASP A 114 23.17 -2.82 5.94
N LEU A 115 23.38 -1.85 5.05
CA LEU A 115 24.46 -1.84 4.07
C LEU A 115 25.63 -0.96 4.53
N GLY A 116 25.64 -0.57 5.80
CA GLY A 116 26.67 0.28 6.40
C GLY A 116 26.41 1.77 6.19
N LEU A 117 26.44 2.24 4.95
CA LEU A 117 26.17 3.65 4.61
C LEU A 117 24.68 4.01 4.70
N PHE A 118 23.80 3.08 4.40
CA PHE A 118 22.34 3.28 4.43
C PHE A 118 21.62 1.97 4.78
N LYS A 119 20.40 2.13 5.26
CA LYS A 119 19.53 1.00 5.64
C LYS A 119 18.36 0.96 4.65
N ILE A 120 18.09 -0.22 4.14
CA ILE A 120 16.98 -0.48 3.24
C ILE A 120 15.94 -1.33 3.96
N GLN A 121 14.66 -0.95 3.82
CA GLN A 121 13.54 -1.73 4.32
C GLN A 121 12.85 -2.42 3.15
N PRO A 122 12.98 -3.74 2.99
CA PRO A 122 12.39 -4.47 1.86
C PRO A 122 10.87 -4.36 1.77
N SER A 123 10.17 -4.19 2.90
CA SER A 123 8.71 -4.02 2.90
C SER A 123 8.24 -2.76 2.16
N GLU A 124 9.05 -1.68 2.09
CA GLU A 124 8.71 -0.48 1.32
C GLU A 124 8.70 -0.78 -0.19
N PHE A 125 9.70 -1.51 -0.67
CA PHE A 125 9.74 -1.96 -2.06
C PHE A 125 8.64 -2.97 -2.37
N ALA A 126 8.37 -3.90 -1.45
CA ALA A 126 7.33 -4.90 -1.61
C ALA A 126 5.94 -4.28 -1.85
N LYS A 127 5.60 -3.18 -1.17
CA LYS A 127 4.34 -2.44 -1.39
C LYS A 127 4.23 -1.95 -2.83
N ILE A 128 5.30 -1.33 -3.35
CA ILE A 128 5.33 -0.77 -4.71
C ILE A 128 5.21 -1.87 -5.76
N VAL A 129 6.02 -2.93 -5.65
CA VAL A 129 6.03 -4.00 -6.66
C VAL A 129 4.73 -4.82 -6.64
N THR A 130 4.10 -4.97 -5.46
CA THR A 130 2.79 -5.62 -5.33
C THR A 130 1.68 -4.76 -5.94
N LEU A 131 1.73 -3.43 -5.78
CA LEU A 131 0.83 -2.50 -6.44
C LEU A 131 0.93 -2.63 -7.97
N ILE A 132 2.15 -2.62 -8.52
CA ILE A 132 2.39 -2.71 -9.98
C ILE A 132 1.87 -4.05 -10.53
N LEU A 133 2.19 -5.16 -9.86
CA LEU A 133 1.71 -6.47 -10.30
C LEU A 133 0.20 -6.59 -10.15
N GLY A 134 -0.37 -6.13 -9.04
CA GLY A 134 -1.82 -6.14 -8.80
C GLY A 134 -2.58 -5.34 -9.85
N ALA A 135 -2.11 -4.13 -10.18
CA ALA A 135 -2.67 -3.32 -11.26
C ALA A 135 -2.57 -4.02 -12.62
N SER A 136 -1.41 -4.64 -12.92
CA SER A 136 -1.20 -5.42 -14.16
C SER A 136 -2.14 -6.63 -14.26
N ILE A 137 -2.38 -7.35 -13.14
CA ILE A 137 -3.32 -8.48 -13.10
C ILE A 137 -4.73 -8.00 -13.41
N MET A 138 -5.18 -6.92 -12.76
CA MET A 138 -6.54 -6.41 -12.96
C MET A 138 -6.74 -5.81 -14.35
N ALA A 139 -5.76 -5.12 -14.91
CA ALA A 139 -5.81 -4.58 -16.26
C ALA A 139 -5.96 -5.66 -17.35
N ARG A 140 -5.50 -6.89 -17.08
CA ARG A 140 -5.59 -8.04 -18.00
C ARG A 140 -6.74 -9.00 -17.65
N SER A 141 -7.49 -8.73 -16.61
CA SER A 141 -8.61 -9.58 -16.16
C SER A 141 -9.91 -9.14 -16.84
N GLU A 142 -10.74 -10.11 -17.20
CA GLU A 142 -12.11 -9.84 -17.63
C GLU A 142 -12.92 -9.33 -16.43
N ILE A 143 -13.44 -8.11 -16.55
CA ILE A 143 -14.21 -7.46 -15.49
C ILE A 143 -15.63 -7.26 -15.97
N GLY A 144 -16.56 -7.92 -15.29
CA GLY A 144 -17.98 -7.88 -15.60
C GLY A 144 -18.80 -8.18 -14.35
N ASN A 145 -19.56 -9.27 -14.39
CA ASN A 145 -20.23 -9.78 -13.20
C ASN A 145 -19.21 -10.33 -12.19
N LEU A 146 -19.63 -10.47 -10.92
CA LEU A 146 -18.76 -11.01 -9.84
C LEU A 146 -18.15 -12.37 -10.18
N LYS A 147 -18.88 -13.23 -10.93
CA LYS A 147 -18.40 -14.56 -11.35
C LYS A 147 -17.23 -14.45 -12.35
N ASP A 148 -17.31 -13.51 -13.28
CA ASP A 148 -16.27 -13.31 -14.31
C ASP A 148 -15.01 -12.66 -13.70
N SER A 149 -15.23 -11.73 -12.78
CA SER A 149 -14.17 -11.02 -12.04
C SER A 149 -13.50 -11.88 -10.97
N PHE A 150 -14.11 -12.99 -10.55
CA PHE A 150 -13.64 -13.81 -9.43
C PHE A 150 -12.20 -14.33 -9.61
N LYS A 151 -11.86 -14.79 -10.82
CA LYS A 151 -10.50 -15.25 -11.14
C LYS A 151 -9.45 -14.13 -10.97
N GLY A 152 -9.78 -12.91 -11.40
CA GLY A 152 -8.93 -11.74 -11.23
C GLY A 152 -8.75 -11.38 -9.75
N ILE A 153 -9.84 -11.37 -8.99
CA ILE A 153 -9.83 -11.10 -7.55
C ILE A 153 -8.99 -12.12 -6.79
N CYS A 154 -9.13 -13.42 -7.10
CA CYS A 154 -8.33 -14.48 -6.48
C CYS A 154 -6.82 -14.34 -6.81
N LYS A 155 -6.47 -14.02 -8.07
CA LYS A 155 -5.08 -13.78 -8.45
C LYS A 155 -4.50 -12.57 -7.71
N LEU A 156 -5.28 -11.49 -7.61
CA LEU A 156 -4.90 -10.32 -6.84
C LEU A 156 -4.70 -10.67 -5.36
N GLY A 157 -5.65 -11.38 -4.76
CA GLY A 157 -5.57 -11.83 -3.37
C GLY A 157 -4.31 -12.64 -3.10
N PHE A 158 -3.99 -13.62 -3.95
CA PHE A 158 -2.76 -14.40 -3.82
C PHE A 158 -1.50 -13.55 -3.93
N CYS A 159 -1.47 -12.59 -4.88
CA CYS A 159 -0.37 -11.64 -5.04
C CYS A 159 -0.15 -10.80 -3.77
N PHE A 160 -1.21 -10.42 -3.05
CA PHE A 160 -1.12 -9.61 -1.83
C PHE A 160 -0.82 -10.43 -0.58
N VAL A 161 -1.40 -11.63 -0.46
CA VAL A 161 -1.23 -12.48 0.74
C VAL A 161 0.22 -12.91 0.93
N CYS A 162 0.95 -13.21 -0.15
CA CYS A 162 2.34 -13.65 -0.05
C CYS A 162 3.27 -12.62 0.65
N PRO A 163 3.41 -11.37 0.19
CA PRO A 163 4.23 -10.38 0.88
C PRO A 163 3.65 -10.00 2.26
N MET A 164 2.33 -9.92 2.42
CA MET A 164 1.71 -9.66 3.73
C MET A 164 2.11 -10.70 4.76
N PHE A 165 2.08 -11.99 4.41
CA PHE A 165 2.47 -13.06 5.31
C PHE A 165 3.96 -12.97 5.70
N LEU A 166 4.86 -12.68 4.73
CA LEU A 166 6.28 -12.52 5.00
C LEU A 166 6.55 -11.32 5.93
N ILE A 167 5.91 -10.18 5.68
CA ILE A 167 6.06 -8.97 6.50
C ILE A 167 5.47 -9.18 7.91
N PHE A 168 4.34 -9.88 8.01
CA PHE A 168 3.75 -10.26 9.29
C PHE A 168 4.71 -11.12 10.12
N LYS A 169 5.44 -12.05 9.48
CA LYS A 169 6.49 -12.86 10.12
C LYS A 169 7.71 -12.03 10.58
N GLN A 170 7.90 -10.82 10.07
CA GLN A 170 8.93 -9.87 10.49
C GLN A 170 8.48 -8.98 11.67
N PRO A 171 7.49 -9.32 12.46
CA PRO A 171 6.61 -8.56 13.37
C PRO A 171 6.38 -7.10 12.98
N ASP A 172 6.04 -6.85 11.69
CA ASP A 172 5.73 -5.50 11.17
C ASP A 172 4.25 -5.39 10.80
N LEU A 173 3.42 -5.20 11.82
CA LEU A 173 1.97 -5.00 11.65
C LEU A 173 1.64 -3.74 10.86
N GLY A 174 2.41 -2.65 11.08
CA GLY A 174 2.17 -1.37 10.41
C GLY A 174 2.28 -1.51 8.88
N SER A 175 3.38 -2.08 8.38
CA SER A 175 3.57 -2.32 6.95
C SER A 175 2.57 -3.33 6.40
N THR A 176 2.22 -4.38 7.16
CA THR A 176 1.23 -5.39 6.74
C THR A 176 -0.15 -4.77 6.51
N LEU A 177 -0.60 -3.88 7.40
CA LEU A 177 -1.92 -3.24 7.33
C LEU A 177 -2.09 -2.27 6.14
N VAL A 178 -1.00 -1.89 5.47
CA VAL A 178 -1.06 -1.02 4.27
C VAL A 178 -1.53 -1.80 3.03
N PHE A 179 -1.31 -3.11 2.96
CA PHE A 179 -1.65 -3.91 1.77
C PHE A 179 -3.16 -3.99 1.48
N PRO A 180 -4.06 -4.24 2.45
CA PRO A 180 -5.49 -4.28 2.19
C PRO A 180 -6.04 -2.99 1.54
N PRO A 181 -5.78 -1.77 2.04
CA PRO A 181 -6.19 -0.54 1.37
C PRO A 181 -5.68 -0.42 -0.07
N ILE A 182 -4.43 -0.83 -0.34
CA ILE A 182 -3.89 -0.84 -1.70
C ILE A 182 -4.69 -1.81 -2.59
N ALA A 183 -4.96 -3.03 -2.12
CA ALA A 183 -5.75 -4.01 -2.86
C ALA A 183 -7.16 -3.51 -3.14
N PHE A 184 -7.84 -2.91 -2.15
CA PHE A 184 -9.16 -2.31 -2.32
C PHE A 184 -9.17 -1.16 -3.31
N SER A 185 -8.14 -0.31 -3.29
CA SER A 185 -7.99 0.79 -4.27
C SER A 185 -7.86 0.25 -5.69
N ILE A 186 -7.07 -0.80 -5.91
CA ILE A 186 -6.94 -1.44 -7.22
C ILE A 186 -8.29 -2.02 -7.69
N LEU A 187 -9.01 -2.72 -6.81
CA LEU A 187 -10.32 -3.30 -7.12
C LEU A 187 -11.35 -2.22 -7.44
N TYR A 188 -11.32 -1.09 -6.73
CA TYR A 188 -12.19 0.04 -6.95
C TYR A 188 -11.94 0.69 -8.34
N VAL A 189 -10.68 0.98 -8.66
CA VAL A 189 -10.29 1.53 -9.97
C VAL A 189 -10.61 0.54 -11.10
N ALA A 190 -10.46 -0.76 -10.86
CA ALA A 190 -10.84 -1.82 -11.79
C ALA A 190 -12.37 -1.97 -11.97
N ARG A 191 -13.19 -1.14 -11.32
CA ARG A 191 -14.67 -1.16 -11.40
C ARG A 191 -15.31 -2.48 -11.01
N ILE A 192 -14.75 -3.16 -10.00
CA ILE A 192 -15.39 -4.34 -9.41
C ILE A 192 -16.75 -3.93 -8.82
N PRO A 193 -17.81 -4.74 -8.98
CA PRO A 193 -19.15 -4.42 -8.50
C PRO A 193 -19.17 -4.05 -7.01
N TYR A 194 -19.86 -2.98 -6.65
CA TYR A 194 -19.94 -2.46 -5.28
C TYR A 194 -20.38 -3.50 -4.24
N ARG A 195 -21.14 -4.51 -4.67
CA ARG A 195 -21.59 -5.64 -3.84
C ARG A 195 -20.41 -6.38 -3.18
N PHE A 196 -19.27 -6.46 -3.86
CA PHE A 196 -18.05 -7.03 -3.30
C PHE A 196 -17.56 -6.23 -2.09
N PHE A 197 -17.50 -4.90 -2.21
CA PHE A 197 -17.05 -4.02 -1.14
C PHE A 197 -18.00 -4.06 0.07
N VAL A 198 -19.31 -4.07 -0.17
CA VAL A 198 -20.31 -4.20 0.89
C VAL A 198 -20.17 -5.55 1.60
N ALA A 199 -20.06 -6.64 0.84
CA ALA A 199 -19.89 -7.99 1.43
C ALA A 199 -18.61 -8.08 2.28
N THR A 200 -17.49 -7.52 1.79
CA THR A 200 -16.22 -7.49 2.53
C THR A 200 -16.32 -6.61 3.78
N ALA A 201 -16.98 -5.45 3.69
CA ALA A 201 -17.19 -4.58 4.84
C ALA A 201 -18.05 -5.27 5.91
N LEU A 202 -19.14 -5.94 5.52
CA LEU A 202 -19.98 -6.71 6.44
C LEU A 202 -19.20 -7.84 7.10
N LEU A 203 -18.39 -8.58 6.34
CA LEU A 203 -17.52 -9.62 6.90
C LEU A 203 -16.55 -9.05 7.94
N PHE A 204 -15.97 -7.87 7.66
CA PHE A 204 -15.05 -7.20 8.60
C PHE A 204 -15.78 -6.78 9.90
N VAL A 205 -16.98 -6.25 9.78
CA VAL A 205 -17.82 -5.88 10.94
C VAL A 205 -18.12 -7.12 11.80
N VAL A 206 -18.47 -8.25 11.17
CA VAL A 206 -18.73 -9.51 11.88
C VAL A 206 -17.47 -9.99 12.61
N ILE A 207 -16.31 -9.99 11.94
CA ILE A 207 -15.03 -10.41 12.56
C ILE A 207 -14.70 -9.51 13.75
N ILE A 208 -14.78 -8.19 13.59
CA ILE A 208 -14.52 -7.24 14.69
C ILE A 208 -15.54 -7.44 15.83
N GLY A 209 -16.81 -7.71 15.51
CA GLY A 209 -17.85 -7.99 16.50
C GLY A 209 -17.54 -9.24 17.32
N VAL A 210 -17.13 -10.34 16.66
CA VAL A 210 -16.76 -11.59 17.33
C VAL A 210 -15.53 -11.39 18.21
N LEU A 211 -14.45 -10.80 17.67
CA LEU A 211 -13.23 -10.54 18.42
C LEU A 211 -13.49 -9.56 19.59
N GLY A 212 -14.30 -8.53 19.36
CA GLY A 212 -14.68 -7.57 20.40
C GLY A 212 -15.48 -8.23 21.51
N TYR A 213 -16.38 -9.17 21.17
CA TYR A 213 -17.13 -9.94 22.15
C TYR A 213 -16.22 -10.84 23.00
N ASP A 214 -15.24 -11.53 22.39
CA ASP A 214 -14.28 -12.37 23.11
C ASP A 214 -13.41 -11.54 24.05
N VAL A 215 -12.92 -10.38 23.58
CA VAL A 215 -12.17 -9.43 24.41
C VAL A 215 -13.03 -8.91 25.57
N PHE A 216 -14.28 -8.55 25.31
CA PHE A 216 -15.21 -8.08 26.36
C PHE A 216 -15.47 -9.18 27.39
N ARG A 217 -15.72 -10.42 26.98
CA ARG A 217 -15.86 -11.57 27.87
C ARG A 217 -14.62 -11.80 28.72
N TYR A 218 -13.43 -11.69 28.13
CA TYR A 218 -12.17 -11.83 28.85
C TYR A 218 -12.03 -10.76 29.95
N TYR A 219 -12.38 -9.50 29.66
CA TYR A 219 -12.34 -8.43 30.65
C TYR A 219 -13.38 -8.60 31.77
N GLN A 220 -14.58 -9.08 31.47
CA GLN A 220 -15.56 -9.43 32.47
C GLN A 220 -15.04 -10.54 33.39
N TYR A 221 -14.56 -11.63 32.82
CA TYR A 221 -14.00 -12.75 33.57
C TYR A 221 -12.85 -12.30 34.51
N LYS A 222 -11.95 -11.46 33.98
CA LYS A 222 -10.83 -10.92 34.75
C LYS A 222 -11.28 -9.99 35.88
N SER A 223 -12.38 -9.27 35.72
CA SER A 223 -12.92 -8.40 36.77
C SER A 223 -13.59 -9.18 37.88
N GLU A 224 -14.20 -10.34 37.58
CA GLU A 224 -14.83 -11.24 38.53
C GLU A 224 -13.82 -12.10 39.29
N ASN A 225 -12.64 -12.36 38.70
CA ASN A 225 -11.56 -13.16 39.27
C ASN A 225 -10.26 -12.35 39.39
N PRO A 226 -10.08 -11.60 40.50
CA PRO A 226 -8.93 -10.70 40.65
C PRO A 226 -7.56 -11.42 40.88
N HIS A 227 -7.53 -12.75 41.03
CA HIS A 227 -6.29 -13.56 41.15
C HIS A 227 -6.02 -14.38 39.90
N PRO A 228 -5.41 -13.80 38.84
CA PRO A 228 -5.28 -14.44 37.54
C PRO A 228 -4.35 -15.67 37.52
N ASN A 229 -3.46 -15.84 38.49
CA ASN A 229 -2.49 -16.94 38.47
C ASN A 229 -3.07 -18.32 38.83
N GLU A 230 -4.18 -18.37 39.55
CA GLU A 230 -4.86 -19.64 39.89
C GLU A 230 -5.89 -20.07 38.82
N ALA A 231 -6.45 -19.09 38.09
CA ALA A 231 -7.48 -19.35 37.09
C ALA A 231 -6.91 -19.78 35.73
N ILE A 232 -5.65 -19.46 35.41
CA ILE A 232 -5.01 -19.89 34.13
C ILE A 232 -4.72 -21.39 34.16
N VAL A 233 -4.39 -21.95 35.35
CA VAL A 233 -4.18 -23.41 35.54
C VAL A 233 -5.48 -24.20 35.33
N ALA A 234 -6.63 -23.66 35.71
CA ALA A 234 -7.93 -24.31 35.55
C ALA A 234 -8.51 -24.26 34.12
N TYR A 235 -7.87 -23.53 33.19
CA TYR A 235 -8.30 -23.42 31.80
C TYR A 235 -7.51 -24.35 30.86
N GLU A 236 -6.39 -24.95 31.35
CA GLU A 236 -5.56 -25.91 30.61
C GLU A 236 -5.87 -27.38 30.95
N ASP A 237 -6.71 -27.66 31.95
CA ASP A 237 -7.27 -28.97 32.29
C ASP A 237 -8.70 -29.14 31.73
#